data_1d80837d5cb5113d2c8aff08e11eaa79
#
_entry.id   1d80837d5cb5113d2c8aff08e11eaa79
#
_cell.length_a   1.000
_cell.length_b   1.000
_cell.length_c   1.000
_cell.angle_alpha   90.00
_cell.angle_beta   90.00
_cell.angle_gamma   90.00
#
_symmetry.space_group_name_H-M   'P 1'
#
loop_
_entity.id
_entity.type
_entity.pdbx_description
1 polymer ?
#
loop_
_entity_poly.entity_id
_entity_poly.type
_entity_poly.pdbx_seq_one_letter_code
_entity_poly.pdbx_strand_id
1 'polypeptide(L)'
;MTGFSAQEAFDAYEAVRHRLPEARPTEVTYRQVETLDDIAHEFDVFLLDAFGVLNIGDTAIPDTPDRVRSLKAAGKRVLVVSNAAGFPHTTLLEKYSRLGYDFTPRDVITSRATLLSEINGQSGLHWGLMATPSAGLRDLEGLKLSYLEDDPKPYETVDGFLMIGSAVWTESRQAMLETALLERPRPVMVGNPDIVAPREYGFSKEPGLFAHQLADRTGVVPQFFGKPFANIYDLAFQRLGHIDRSRVLMVGDSLHTDILGASSAGIDSALISGYGFFAGHDVEAAIKKAGIVPNFVVGRP
;
A
#
# COMPACT_ATOMS: atom_id res chain seq x y z
N MET A 1 -19.65 13.40 -2.34
CA MET A 1 -18.26 13.88 -2.06
C MET A 1 -17.50 13.73 -3.35
N THR A 2 -17.01 14.82 -3.93
CA THR A 2 -16.11 14.79 -5.10
C THR A 2 -14.84 14.09 -4.66
N GLY A 3 -14.55 12.92 -5.22
CA GLY A 3 -13.30 12.21 -4.99
C GLY A 3 -12.13 13.00 -5.56
N PHE A 4 -10.91 12.65 -5.14
CA PHE A 4 -9.69 13.17 -5.77
C PHE A 4 -9.69 12.84 -7.26
N SER A 5 -9.24 13.77 -8.09
CA SER A 5 -8.76 13.49 -9.42
C SER A 5 -7.36 12.85 -9.34
N ALA A 6 -6.90 12.21 -10.41
CA ALA A 6 -5.54 11.66 -10.45
C ALA A 6 -4.47 12.75 -10.27
N GLN A 7 -4.69 13.94 -10.80
CA GLN A 7 -3.78 15.06 -10.62
C GLN A 7 -3.72 15.52 -9.16
N GLU A 8 -4.86 15.68 -8.49
CA GLU A 8 -4.90 16.04 -7.06
C GLU A 8 -4.26 14.96 -6.19
N ALA A 9 -4.46 13.68 -6.52
CA ALA A 9 -3.83 12.56 -5.86
C ALA A 9 -2.29 12.60 -6.03
N PHE A 10 -1.81 12.83 -7.24
CA PHE A 10 -0.39 12.99 -7.54
C PHE A 10 0.22 14.16 -6.75
N ASP A 11 -0.42 15.33 -6.78
CA ASP A 11 0.05 16.53 -6.08
C ASP A 11 0.06 16.33 -4.55
N ALA A 12 -0.89 15.55 -4.00
CA ALA A 12 -0.90 15.19 -2.59
C ALA A 12 0.29 14.31 -2.19
N TYR A 13 0.70 13.36 -3.03
CA TYR A 13 1.93 12.60 -2.81
C TYR A 13 3.19 13.46 -2.89
N GLU A 14 3.25 14.37 -3.88
CA GLU A 14 4.38 15.30 -4.00
C GLU A 14 4.49 16.23 -2.79
N ALA A 15 3.39 16.69 -2.22
CA ALA A 15 3.38 17.53 -1.04
C ALA A 15 4.03 16.85 0.19
N VAL A 16 3.93 15.54 0.29
CA VAL A 16 4.51 14.74 1.40
C VAL A 16 5.80 14.02 1.01
N ARG A 17 6.34 14.30 -0.17
CA ARG A 17 7.52 13.62 -0.74
C ARG A 17 8.70 13.56 0.23
N HIS A 18 8.88 14.59 1.04
CA HIS A 18 9.93 14.70 2.07
C HIS A 18 9.81 13.71 3.23
N ARG A 19 8.65 13.02 3.38
CA ARG A 19 8.41 11.96 4.37
C ARG A 19 8.45 10.55 3.77
N LEU A 20 8.55 10.46 2.45
CA LEU A 20 8.70 9.18 1.74
C LEU A 20 10.18 8.84 1.60
N PRO A 21 10.52 7.56 1.36
CA PRO A 21 11.90 7.18 1.06
C PRO A 21 12.47 7.93 -0.14
N GLU A 22 13.78 8.04 -0.19
CA GLU A 22 14.47 8.59 -1.37
C GLU A 22 14.52 7.53 -2.47
N ALA A 23 14.27 7.96 -3.72
CA ALA A 23 14.53 7.13 -4.88
C ALA A 23 16.04 6.99 -5.07
N ARG A 24 16.49 5.82 -5.50
CA ARG A 24 17.89 5.68 -5.93
C ARG A 24 18.12 6.56 -7.16
N PRO A 25 19.28 7.23 -7.24
CA PRO A 25 19.66 7.92 -8.47
C PRO A 25 19.68 6.91 -9.63
N THR A 26 18.95 7.22 -10.69
CA THR A 26 18.94 6.41 -11.90
C THR A 26 18.94 7.34 -13.11
N GLU A 27 19.50 6.87 -14.22
CA GLU A 27 19.32 7.56 -15.49
C GLU A 27 17.82 7.51 -15.87
N VAL A 28 17.32 8.62 -16.46
CA VAL A 28 15.90 8.73 -16.85
C VAL A 28 15.68 7.88 -18.11
N THR A 29 15.77 6.57 -17.97
CA THR A 29 15.53 5.63 -19.07
C THR A 29 14.69 4.47 -18.54
N TYR A 30 13.64 4.15 -19.26
CA TYR A 30 12.80 2.97 -19.02
C TYR A 30 12.47 2.31 -20.35
N ARG A 31 12.18 1.01 -20.29
CA ARG A 31 11.69 0.25 -21.46
C ARG A 31 10.16 0.28 -21.46
N GLN A 32 9.58 0.58 -22.61
CA GLN A 32 8.13 0.41 -22.82
C GLN A 32 7.87 -0.97 -23.40
N VAL A 33 6.92 -1.69 -22.80
CA VAL A 33 6.48 -3.02 -23.26
C VAL A 33 4.96 -3.10 -23.19
N GLU A 34 4.38 -4.02 -23.95
CA GLU A 34 2.92 -4.13 -24.00
C GLU A 34 2.38 -4.91 -22.78
N THR A 35 3.04 -6.00 -22.42
CA THR A 35 2.60 -6.91 -21.35
C THR A 35 3.77 -7.36 -20.49
N LEU A 36 3.46 -7.95 -19.33
CA LEU A 36 4.47 -8.58 -18.46
C LEU A 36 5.16 -9.79 -19.14
N ASP A 37 4.54 -10.46 -20.10
CA ASP A 37 5.17 -11.58 -20.82
C ASP A 37 6.43 -11.16 -21.56
N ASP A 38 6.48 -9.92 -22.07
CA ASP A 38 7.61 -9.40 -22.84
C ASP A 38 8.91 -9.40 -22.02
N ILE A 39 8.79 -9.29 -20.69
CA ILE A 39 9.91 -9.20 -19.75
C ILE A 39 9.96 -10.35 -18.74
N ALA A 40 8.99 -11.28 -18.76
CA ALA A 40 8.89 -12.35 -17.76
C ALA A 40 10.13 -13.25 -17.71
N HIS A 41 10.86 -13.41 -18.82
CA HIS A 41 12.09 -14.22 -18.89
C HIS A 41 13.28 -13.59 -18.12
N GLU A 42 13.23 -12.29 -17.83
CA GLU A 42 14.29 -11.54 -17.12
C GLU A 42 14.22 -11.72 -15.61
N PHE A 43 13.09 -12.19 -15.06
CA PHE A 43 12.83 -12.24 -13.63
C PHE A 43 12.44 -13.63 -13.14
N ASP A 44 12.75 -13.93 -11.88
CA ASP A 44 12.38 -15.18 -11.21
C ASP A 44 11.29 -14.97 -10.15
N VAL A 45 11.16 -13.73 -9.67
CA VAL A 45 10.18 -13.33 -8.65
C VAL A 45 9.39 -12.11 -9.08
N PHE A 46 8.07 -12.18 -8.96
CA PHE A 46 7.14 -11.09 -9.21
C PHE A 46 6.46 -10.70 -7.91
N LEU A 47 6.62 -9.46 -7.49
CA LEU A 47 5.88 -8.84 -6.41
C LEU A 47 4.80 -7.99 -7.05
N LEU A 48 3.54 -8.41 -6.94
CA LEU A 48 2.42 -7.76 -7.62
C LEU A 48 1.62 -6.91 -6.64
N ASP A 49 1.37 -5.65 -6.97
CA ASP A 49 0.32 -4.92 -6.26
C ASP A 49 -1.05 -5.53 -6.55
N ALA A 50 -2.05 -5.15 -5.78
CA ALA A 50 -3.42 -5.61 -5.95
C ALA A 50 -4.21 -4.70 -6.88
N PHE A 51 -4.42 -3.43 -6.48
CA PHE A 51 -5.15 -2.46 -7.28
C PHE A 51 -4.33 -2.03 -8.50
N GLY A 52 -5.00 -1.89 -9.65
CA GLY A 52 -4.31 -1.50 -10.88
C GLY A 52 -3.46 -2.61 -11.53
N VAL A 53 -3.21 -3.72 -10.81
CA VAL A 53 -2.44 -4.87 -11.29
C VAL A 53 -3.28 -6.15 -11.34
N LEU A 54 -3.88 -6.54 -10.22
CA LEU A 54 -4.71 -7.76 -10.14
C LEU A 54 -6.20 -7.43 -10.35
N ASN A 55 -6.65 -6.31 -9.80
CA ASN A 55 -8.06 -5.93 -9.85
C ASN A 55 -8.29 -4.42 -9.87
N ILE A 56 -9.48 -4.03 -10.33
CA ILE A 56 -10.07 -2.70 -10.12
C ILE A 56 -11.37 -2.92 -9.36
N GLY A 57 -11.53 -2.30 -8.21
CA GLY A 57 -12.65 -2.59 -7.33
C GLY A 57 -12.73 -4.07 -6.98
N ASP A 58 -13.87 -4.69 -7.30
CA ASP A 58 -14.14 -6.12 -7.09
C ASP A 58 -14.12 -6.94 -8.39
N THR A 59 -13.48 -6.41 -9.43
CA THR A 59 -13.35 -7.08 -10.74
C THR A 59 -11.87 -7.33 -11.06
N ALA A 60 -11.53 -8.54 -11.49
CA ALA A 60 -10.19 -8.86 -11.96
C ALA A 60 -9.87 -8.08 -13.24
N ILE A 61 -8.63 -7.63 -13.38
CA ILE A 61 -8.16 -7.08 -14.67
C ILE A 61 -8.15 -8.23 -15.70
N PRO A 62 -8.68 -8.01 -16.91
CA PRO A 62 -8.75 -9.04 -17.93
C PRO A 62 -7.40 -9.73 -18.16
N ASP A 63 -7.41 -11.03 -18.39
CA ASP A 63 -6.28 -11.90 -18.65
C ASP A 63 -5.26 -12.06 -17.48
N THR A 64 -5.33 -11.21 -16.46
CA THR A 64 -4.33 -11.24 -15.35
C THR A 64 -4.38 -12.54 -14.52
N PRO A 65 -5.54 -13.16 -14.22
CA PRO A 65 -5.54 -14.46 -13.55
C PRO A 65 -4.81 -15.54 -14.35
N ASP A 66 -4.96 -15.55 -15.67
CA ASP A 66 -4.27 -16.49 -16.54
C ASP A 66 -2.77 -16.19 -16.63
N ARG A 67 -2.40 -14.91 -16.64
CA ARG A 67 -1.03 -14.46 -16.58
C ARG A 67 -0.32 -14.94 -15.31
N VAL A 68 -0.92 -14.72 -14.15
CA VAL A 68 -0.39 -15.18 -12.85
C VAL A 68 -0.22 -16.71 -12.87
N ARG A 69 -1.19 -17.44 -13.42
CA ARG A 69 -1.11 -18.90 -13.56
C ARG A 69 0.03 -19.33 -14.47
N SER A 70 0.23 -18.63 -15.59
CA SER A 70 1.32 -18.90 -16.53
C SER A 70 2.70 -18.64 -15.91
N LEU A 71 2.86 -17.53 -15.17
CA LEU A 71 4.10 -17.24 -14.44
C LEU A 71 4.43 -18.34 -13.44
N LYS A 72 3.44 -18.76 -12.63
CA LYS A 72 3.62 -19.87 -11.67
C LYS A 72 3.95 -21.19 -12.38
N ALA A 73 3.30 -21.50 -13.50
CA ALA A 73 3.57 -22.69 -14.29
C ALA A 73 4.98 -22.69 -14.91
N ALA A 74 5.52 -21.51 -15.23
CA ALA A 74 6.90 -21.32 -15.67
C ALA A 74 7.93 -21.37 -14.53
N GLY A 75 7.51 -21.72 -13.30
CA GLY A 75 8.37 -21.84 -12.14
C GLY A 75 8.72 -20.50 -11.46
N LYS A 76 8.06 -19.41 -11.85
CA LYS A 76 8.26 -18.11 -11.21
C LYS A 76 7.57 -18.06 -9.86
N ARG A 77 8.15 -17.34 -8.92
CA ARG A 77 7.52 -17.05 -7.62
C ARG A 77 6.69 -15.77 -7.75
N VAL A 78 5.42 -15.86 -7.41
CA VAL A 78 4.48 -14.71 -7.51
C VAL A 78 3.89 -14.44 -6.14
N LEU A 79 4.16 -13.24 -5.62
CA LEU A 79 3.63 -12.77 -4.35
C LEU A 79 2.81 -11.51 -4.56
N VAL A 80 1.75 -11.36 -3.82
CA VAL A 80 0.99 -10.10 -3.71
C VAL A 80 1.61 -9.24 -2.61
N VAL A 81 1.93 -7.98 -2.92
CA VAL A 81 2.46 -7.00 -1.96
C VAL A 81 1.56 -5.77 -1.98
N SER A 82 0.66 -5.69 -1.01
CA SER A 82 -0.45 -4.72 -1.01
C SER A 82 -0.49 -3.85 0.24
N ASN A 83 -0.85 -2.57 0.09
CA ASN A 83 -1.09 -1.65 1.20
C ASN A 83 -2.47 -1.84 1.87
N ALA A 84 -3.21 -2.90 1.53
CA ALA A 84 -4.47 -3.24 2.16
C ALA A 84 -4.30 -3.56 3.65
N ALA A 85 -4.89 -2.72 4.52
CA ALA A 85 -4.86 -2.91 5.97
C ALA A 85 -6.24 -3.02 6.62
N GLY A 86 -7.28 -2.52 5.97
CA GLY A 86 -8.63 -2.42 6.52
C GLY A 86 -9.36 -3.76 6.70
N PHE A 87 -8.89 -4.83 6.04
CA PHE A 87 -9.53 -6.14 6.07
C PHE A 87 -8.62 -7.23 6.63
N PRO A 88 -9.19 -8.25 7.31
CA PRO A 88 -8.47 -9.45 7.70
C PRO A 88 -7.82 -10.16 6.51
N HIS A 89 -6.72 -10.84 6.76
CA HIS A 89 -5.97 -11.57 5.71
C HIS A 89 -6.83 -12.63 5.01
N THR A 90 -7.69 -13.34 5.75
CA THR A 90 -8.60 -14.33 5.19
C THR A 90 -9.60 -13.73 4.21
N THR A 91 -10.13 -12.54 4.50
CA THR A 91 -11.07 -11.83 3.61
C THR A 91 -10.42 -11.45 2.28
N LEU A 92 -9.13 -11.07 2.31
CA LEU A 92 -8.39 -10.79 1.07
C LEU A 92 -8.15 -12.05 0.25
N LEU A 93 -7.80 -13.17 0.89
CA LEU A 93 -7.65 -14.46 0.20
C LEU A 93 -8.96 -14.92 -0.45
N GLU A 94 -10.08 -14.79 0.24
CA GLU A 94 -11.41 -15.08 -0.31
C GLU A 94 -11.72 -14.18 -1.51
N LYS A 95 -11.37 -12.88 -1.43
CA LYS A 95 -11.51 -11.95 -2.56
C LYS A 95 -10.68 -12.43 -3.76
N TYR A 96 -9.40 -12.72 -3.57
CA TYR A 96 -8.54 -13.19 -4.67
C TYR A 96 -9.04 -14.49 -5.28
N SER A 97 -9.52 -15.43 -4.47
CA SER A 97 -10.13 -16.67 -4.96
C SER A 97 -11.36 -16.41 -5.84
N ARG A 98 -12.27 -15.49 -5.42
CA ARG A 98 -13.42 -15.08 -6.25
C ARG A 98 -13.02 -14.43 -7.57
N LEU A 99 -11.87 -13.73 -7.58
CA LEU A 99 -11.30 -13.10 -8.76
C LEU A 99 -10.55 -14.06 -9.69
N GLY A 100 -10.46 -15.36 -9.34
CA GLY A 100 -9.83 -16.39 -10.16
C GLY A 100 -8.34 -16.61 -9.88
N TYR A 101 -7.81 -16.08 -8.77
CA TYR A 101 -6.42 -16.29 -8.34
C TYR A 101 -6.33 -17.42 -7.30
N ASP A 102 -5.25 -18.20 -7.38
CA ASP A 102 -4.94 -19.33 -6.47
C ASP A 102 -3.81 -18.99 -5.49
N PHE A 103 -3.87 -17.82 -4.86
CA PHE A 103 -2.88 -17.41 -3.88
C PHE A 103 -3.05 -18.16 -2.55
N THR A 104 -1.95 -18.66 -2.01
CA THR A 104 -1.89 -19.20 -0.65
C THR A 104 -1.70 -18.08 0.38
N PRO A 105 -1.92 -18.34 1.68
CA PRO A 105 -1.65 -17.34 2.72
C PRO A 105 -0.20 -16.84 2.73
N ARG A 106 0.75 -17.63 2.24
CA ARG A 106 2.17 -17.24 2.14
C ARG A 106 2.45 -16.33 0.96
N ASP A 107 1.62 -16.37 -0.08
CA ASP A 107 1.79 -15.56 -1.28
C ASP A 107 1.30 -14.12 -1.10
N VAL A 108 0.49 -13.84 -0.06
CA VAL A 108 -0.11 -12.53 0.17
C VAL A 108 0.56 -11.82 1.34
N ILE A 109 1.21 -10.71 1.06
CA ILE A 109 1.87 -9.82 2.01
C ILE A 109 1.09 -8.51 2.02
N THR A 110 0.67 -8.09 3.22
CA THR A 110 -0.09 -6.86 3.38
C THR A 110 0.59 -5.91 4.36
N SER A 111 0.32 -4.64 4.22
CA SER A 111 0.74 -3.64 5.19
C SER A 111 0.17 -3.91 6.59
N ARG A 112 -1.04 -4.49 6.69
CA ARG A 112 -1.59 -5.00 7.96
C ARG A 112 -0.69 -6.06 8.60
N ALA A 113 -0.24 -7.05 7.83
CA ALA A 113 0.67 -8.08 8.35
C ALA A 113 2.01 -7.50 8.77
N THR A 114 2.51 -6.51 8.03
CA THR A 114 3.74 -5.78 8.35
C THR A 114 3.61 -4.99 9.65
N LEU A 115 2.50 -4.26 9.83
CA LEU A 115 2.18 -3.58 11.08
C LEU A 115 2.11 -4.57 12.26
N LEU A 116 1.38 -5.68 12.08
CA LEU A 116 1.20 -6.68 13.15
C LEU A 116 2.51 -7.35 13.57
N SER A 117 3.45 -7.55 12.65
CA SER A 117 4.77 -8.10 12.98
C SER A 117 5.56 -7.19 13.92
N GLU A 118 5.37 -5.88 13.82
CA GLU A 118 6.01 -4.90 14.71
C GLU A 118 5.33 -4.80 16.08
N ILE A 119 4.00 -4.71 16.10
CA ILE A 119 3.27 -4.47 17.36
C ILE A 119 3.09 -5.71 18.22
N ASN A 120 3.23 -6.93 17.68
CA ASN A 120 3.15 -8.17 18.47
C ASN A 120 4.17 -8.25 19.60
N GLY A 121 5.26 -7.49 19.54
CA GLY A 121 6.23 -7.33 20.62
C GLY A 121 5.84 -6.30 21.70
N GLN A 122 4.77 -5.53 21.49
CA GLN A 122 4.33 -4.43 22.36
C GLN A 122 3.08 -4.81 23.18
N SER A 123 3.10 -6.00 23.77
CA SER A 123 1.98 -6.51 24.57
C SER A 123 1.71 -5.61 25.80
N GLY A 124 0.45 -5.27 26.00
CA GLY A 124 -0.03 -4.49 27.16
C GLY A 124 -0.44 -3.05 26.84
N LEU A 125 -0.08 -2.50 25.69
CA LEU A 125 -0.54 -1.18 25.28
C LEU A 125 -2.01 -1.22 24.83
N HIS A 126 -2.74 -0.17 25.18
CA HIS A 126 -4.10 0.05 24.72
C HIS A 126 -4.09 0.99 23.53
N TRP A 127 -4.57 0.52 22.38
CA TRP A 127 -4.53 1.25 21.13
C TRP A 127 -5.90 1.82 20.76
N GLY A 128 -5.91 3.07 20.31
CA GLY A 128 -7.04 3.67 19.60
C GLY A 128 -7.01 3.24 18.13
N LEU A 129 -8.10 2.68 17.64
CA LEU A 129 -8.16 2.06 16.32
C LEU A 129 -8.99 2.90 15.34
N MET A 130 -8.36 3.45 14.31
CA MET A 130 -8.98 4.01 13.12
C MET A 130 -9.22 2.88 12.12
N ALA A 131 -10.44 2.36 12.07
CA ALA A 131 -10.86 1.29 11.18
C ALA A 131 -12.37 1.31 10.97
N THR A 132 -12.85 0.49 10.04
CA THR A 132 -14.29 0.27 9.83
C THR A 132 -14.76 -0.88 10.73
N PRO A 133 -15.67 -0.64 11.69
CA PRO A 133 -16.10 -1.68 12.64
C PRO A 133 -16.69 -2.93 11.97
N SER A 134 -17.37 -2.77 10.84
CA SER A 134 -17.94 -3.91 10.10
C SER A 134 -16.91 -4.86 9.49
N ALA A 135 -15.64 -4.46 9.37
CA ALA A 135 -14.56 -5.34 8.94
C ALA A 135 -14.12 -6.34 10.03
N GLY A 136 -14.51 -6.09 11.29
CA GLY A 136 -14.19 -6.93 12.44
C GLY A 136 -12.74 -6.79 12.91
N LEU A 137 -12.42 -7.54 13.98
CA LEU A 137 -11.12 -7.49 14.64
C LEU A 137 -10.26 -8.76 14.39
N ARG A 138 -10.63 -9.62 13.42
CA ARG A 138 -9.83 -10.80 13.11
C ARG A 138 -8.38 -10.38 12.79
N ASP A 139 -7.43 -11.15 13.24
CA ASP A 139 -5.98 -10.91 13.24
C ASP A 139 -5.52 -9.84 14.27
N LEU A 140 -6.44 -9.21 15.01
CA LEU A 140 -6.17 -8.19 16.01
C LEU A 140 -6.58 -8.62 17.44
N GLU A 141 -7.04 -9.84 17.62
CA GLU A 141 -7.64 -10.34 18.89
C GLU A 141 -6.66 -10.30 20.07
N GLY A 142 -5.37 -10.33 19.79
CA GLY A 142 -4.30 -10.23 20.81
C GLY A 142 -4.02 -8.81 21.31
N LEU A 143 -4.66 -7.78 20.73
CA LEU A 143 -4.44 -6.38 21.06
C LEU A 143 -5.60 -5.85 21.91
N LYS A 144 -5.26 -4.97 22.86
CA LYS A 144 -6.27 -4.19 23.58
C LYS A 144 -6.62 -2.97 22.72
N LEU A 145 -7.85 -2.92 22.21
CA LEU A 145 -8.29 -1.94 21.21
C LEU A 145 -9.55 -1.20 21.67
N SER A 146 -9.63 0.09 21.32
CA SER A 146 -10.86 0.88 21.30
C SER A 146 -11.02 1.54 19.95
N TYR A 147 -12.17 1.37 19.30
CA TYR A 147 -12.46 2.10 18.06
C TYR A 147 -12.50 3.60 18.34
N LEU A 148 -11.93 4.37 17.42
CA LEU A 148 -11.98 5.84 17.43
C LEU A 148 -13.23 6.26 16.66
N GLU A 149 -14.26 6.56 17.41
CA GLU A 149 -15.55 7.03 16.89
C GLU A 149 -15.83 8.46 17.37
N ASP A 150 -17.08 8.83 17.59
CA ASP A 150 -17.47 10.20 17.93
C ASP A 150 -17.41 10.47 19.45
N ASP A 151 -17.08 9.47 20.28
CA ASP A 151 -16.77 9.62 21.71
C ASP A 151 -15.32 10.07 21.90
N PRO A 152 -15.04 11.21 22.55
CA PRO A 152 -13.68 11.69 22.78
C PRO A 152 -12.87 10.82 23.76
N LYS A 153 -13.52 10.07 24.65
CA LYS A 153 -12.85 9.31 25.72
C LYS A 153 -11.76 8.33 25.24
N PRO A 154 -11.93 7.53 24.19
CA PRO A 154 -10.84 6.70 23.67
C PRO A 154 -9.62 7.53 23.26
N TYR A 155 -9.82 8.69 22.63
CA TYR A 155 -8.71 9.55 22.20
C TYR A 155 -7.86 10.06 23.36
N GLU A 156 -8.46 10.27 24.53
CA GLU A 156 -7.77 10.76 25.74
C GLU A 156 -7.00 9.64 26.45
N THR A 157 -7.55 8.42 26.46
CA THR A 157 -7.15 7.37 27.40
C THR A 157 -6.19 6.33 26.83
N VAL A 158 -6.16 6.11 25.52
CA VAL A 158 -5.29 5.10 24.88
C VAL A 158 -3.81 5.46 24.94
N ASP A 159 -2.95 4.46 24.79
CA ASP A 159 -1.49 4.60 24.83
C ASP A 159 -0.87 4.94 23.48
N GLY A 160 -1.58 4.70 22.39
CA GLY A 160 -1.17 5.00 21.01
C GLY A 160 -2.31 4.80 20.04
N PHE A 161 -2.05 5.05 18.76
CA PHE A 161 -3.05 5.00 17.70
C PHE A 161 -2.63 4.08 16.56
N LEU A 162 -3.57 3.27 16.06
CA LEU A 162 -3.43 2.42 14.87
C LEU A 162 -4.37 2.92 13.78
N MET A 163 -3.82 3.28 12.63
CA MET A 163 -4.56 3.79 11.48
C MET A 163 -4.52 2.76 10.35
N ILE A 164 -5.60 1.96 10.20
CA ILE A 164 -5.65 0.85 9.25
C ILE A 164 -6.79 0.93 8.24
N GLY A 165 -7.75 1.85 8.43
CA GLY A 165 -8.86 2.04 7.49
C GLY A 165 -9.61 3.33 7.77
N SER A 166 -10.02 4.03 6.70
CA SER A 166 -10.57 5.40 6.76
C SER A 166 -11.98 5.54 6.18
N ALA A 167 -12.65 4.44 5.79
CA ALA A 167 -13.94 4.51 5.10
C ALA A 167 -15.05 5.22 5.89
N VAL A 168 -14.96 5.20 7.23
CA VAL A 168 -15.91 5.88 8.13
C VAL A 168 -15.28 7.05 8.89
N TRP A 169 -14.05 7.46 8.50
CA TRP A 169 -13.34 8.55 9.17
C TRP A 169 -13.88 9.91 8.75
N THR A 170 -14.02 10.80 9.72
CA THR A 170 -14.58 12.14 9.53
C THR A 170 -13.59 13.23 9.95
N GLU A 171 -13.81 14.46 9.50
CA GLU A 171 -13.00 15.61 9.92
C GLU A 171 -13.11 15.87 11.43
N SER A 172 -14.26 15.60 12.04
CA SER A 172 -14.45 15.70 13.49
C SER A 172 -13.58 14.71 14.25
N ARG A 173 -13.52 13.44 13.79
CA ARG A 173 -12.66 12.41 14.37
C ARG A 173 -11.18 12.73 14.19
N GLN A 174 -10.82 13.29 13.03
CA GLN A 174 -9.46 13.78 12.80
C GLN A 174 -9.08 14.90 13.77
N ALA A 175 -9.97 15.86 13.97
CA ALA A 175 -9.73 16.95 14.91
C ALA A 175 -9.58 16.47 16.38
N MET A 176 -10.39 15.49 16.80
CA MET A 176 -10.24 14.86 18.12
C MET A 176 -8.89 14.16 18.28
N LEU A 177 -8.45 13.42 17.25
CA LEU A 177 -7.14 12.75 17.24
C LEU A 177 -5.99 13.77 17.35
N GLU A 178 -6.03 14.82 16.53
CA GLU A 178 -5.01 15.87 16.53
C GLU A 178 -4.97 16.63 17.88
N THR A 179 -6.13 16.98 18.45
CA THR A 179 -6.21 17.60 19.78
C THR A 179 -5.57 16.71 20.85
N ALA A 180 -5.92 15.42 20.87
CA ALA A 180 -5.38 14.47 21.83
C ALA A 180 -3.86 14.26 21.68
N LEU A 181 -3.31 14.40 20.47
CA LEU A 181 -1.88 14.31 20.21
C LEU A 181 -1.13 15.60 20.57
N LEU A 182 -1.76 16.76 20.42
CA LEU A 182 -1.21 18.04 20.87
C LEU A 182 -1.13 18.11 22.40
N GLU A 183 -2.14 17.61 23.11
CA GLU A 183 -2.14 17.54 24.57
C GLU A 183 -1.15 16.53 25.12
N ARG A 184 -1.09 15.35 24.51
CA ARG A 184 -0.20 14.26 24.90
C ARG A 184 0.30 13.50 23.68
N PRO A 185 1.52 13.78 23.18
CA PRO A 185 2.12 13.04 22.09
C PRO A 185 2.26 11.55 22.41
N ARG A 186 1.85 10.70 21.48
CA ARG A 186 1.83 9.23 21.60
C ARG A 186 2.20 8.59 20.29
N PRO A 187 2.63 7.31 20.26
CA PRO A 187 2.88 6.59 19.02
C PRO A 187 1.65 6.56 18.10
N VAL A 188 1.88 6.84 16.82
CA VAL A 188 0.90 6.69 15.74
C VAL A 188 1.48 5.71 14.72
N MET A 189 0.83 4.56 14.56
CA MET A 189 1.25 3.51 13.65
C MET A 189 0.25 3.40 12.49
N VAL A 190 0.73 3.54 11.27
CA VAL A 190 -0.08 3.63 10.06
C VAL A 190 0.09 2.37 9.24
N GLY A 191 -0.92 1.50 9.27
CA GLY A 191 -0.92 0.23 8.55
C GLY A 191 -1.39 0.34 7.10
N ASN A 192 -1.77 1.51 6.63
CA ASN A 192 -2.00 1.79 5.22
C ASN A 192 -1.37 3.16 4.88
N PRO A 193 -0.18 3.19 4.27
CA PRO A 193 0.50 4.42 3.91
C PRO A 193 -0.11 5.19 2.73
N ASP A 194 -1.04 4.58 1.98
CA ASP A 194 -1.63 5.23 0.81
C ASP A 194 -2.33 6.53 1.20
N ILE A 195 -2.14 7.56 0.39
CA ILE A 195 -2.89 8.82 0.47
C ILE A 195 -4.26 8.63 -0.13
N VAL A 196 -4.32 7.95 -1.26
CA VAL A 196 -5.55 7.60 -1.97
C VAL A 196 -5.49 6.18 -2.50
N ALA A 197 -6.66 5.58 -2.77
CA ALA A 197 -6.75 4.32 -3.52
C ALA A 197 -7.73 4.49 -4.68
N PRO A 198 -7.39 3.98 -5.89
CA PRO A 198 -8.29 4.00 -7.03
C PRO A 198 -9.58 3.23 -6.72
N ARG A 199 -10.70 3.77 -7.17
CA ARG A 199 -12.03 3.15 -7.11
C ARG A 199 -12.64 3.12 -8.50
N GLU A 200 -13.76 2.49 -8.66
CA GLU A 200 -14.50 2.51 -9.94
C GLU A 200 -14.83 3.94 -10.40
N TYR A 201 -15.03 4.85 -9.44
CA TYR A 201 -15.32 6.25 -9.68
C TYR A 201 -14.42 7.14 -8.81
N GLY A 202 -13.24 7.52 -9.36
CA GLY A 202 -12.29 8.40 -8.67
C GLY A 202 -11.43 7.69 -7.61
N PHE A 203 -11.09 8.40 -6.55
CA PHE A 203 -10.20 7.91 -5.50
C PHE A 203 -10.85 8.03 -4.12
N SER A 204 -10.63 7.04 -3.25
CA SER A 204 -10.92 7.15 -1.82
C SER A 204 -9.74 7.78 -1.08
N LYS A 205 -10.02 8.49 0.01
CA LYS A 205 -9.01 8.96 0.96
C LYS A 205 -8.59 7.80 1.86
N GLU A 206 -7.29 7.56 1.97
CA GLU A 206 -6.74 6.44 2.74
C GLU A 206 -6.03 6.93 4.03
N PRO A 207 -5.73 6.04 4.99
CA PRO A 207 -5.13 6.42 6.27
C PRO A 207 -3.85 7.25 6.17
N GLY A 208 -3.02 7.03 5.16
CA GLY A 208 -1.81 7.82 4.93
C GLY A 208 -2.06 9.31 4.77
N LEU A 209 -3.15 9.71 4.08
CA LEU A 209 -3.51 11.13 3.97
C LEU A 209 -3.71 11.77 5.35
N PHE A 210 -4.49 11.13 6.20
CA PHE A 210 -4.81 11.63 7.54
C PHE A 210 -3.59 11.61 8.45
N ALA A 211 -2.72 10.62 8.29
CA ALA A 211 -1.46 10.55 9.02
C ALA A 211 -0.49 11.68 8.65
N HIS A 212 -0.38 12.03 7.38
CA HIS A 212 0.43 13.18 6.97
C HIS A 212 -0.17 14.50 7.46
N GLN A 213 -1.49 14.66 7.40
CA GLN A 213 -2.16 15.85 7.93
C GLN A 213 -1.95 16.04 9.44
N LEU A 214 -2.08 14.97 10.22
CA LEU A 214 -1.81 15.05 11.66
C LEU A 214 -0.35 15.38 11.95
N ALA A 215 0.60 14.86 11.16
CA ALA A 215 2.02 15.18 11.32
C ALA A 215 2.29 16.67 11.09
N ASP A 216 1.66 17.28 10.07
CA ASP A 216 1.78 18.71 9.80
C ASP A 216 1.22 19.58 10.94
N ARG A 217 0.11 19.15 11.54
CA ARG A 217 -0.61 19.93 12.56
C ARG A 217 -0.07 19.74 13.97
N THR A 218 0.43 18.54 14.29
CA THR A 218 0.80 18.19 15.65
C THR A 218 2.31 18.08 15.88
N GLY A 219 3.09 17.95 14.82
CA GLY A 219 4.53 17.66 14.89
C GLY A 219 4.86 16.21 15.30
N VAL A 220 3.86 15.36 15.54
CA VAL A 220 4.08 13.93 15.79
C VAL A 220 4.53 13.26 14.48
N VAL A 221 5.52 12.38 14.56
CA VAL A 221 6.03 11.63 13.43
C VAL A 221 5.39 10.24 13.40
N PRO A 222 4.44 9.96 12.49
CA PRO A 222 3.84 8.63 12.35
C PRO A 222 4.85 7.60 11.86
N GLN A 223 4.69 6.35 12.27
CA GLN A 223 5.42 5.21 11.73
C GLN A 223 4.56 4.51 10.68
N PHE A 224 5.07 4.41 9.46
CA PHE A 224 4.33 3.83 8.34
C PHE A 224 4.76 2.38 8.06
N PHE A 225 3.77 1.52 7.77
CA PHE A 225 3.95 0.11 7.44
C PHE A 225 3.30 -0.19 6.09
N GLY A 226 4.10 -0.60 5.13
CA GLY A 226 3.66 -0.81 3.75
C GLY A 226 4.51 -0.06 2.73
N LYS A 227 4.17 -0.16 1.46
CA LYS A 227 4.83 0.56 0.36
C LYS A 227 4.64 2.09 0.52
N PRO A 228 5.66 2.91 0.29
CA PRO A 228 7.00 2.63 -0.24
C PRO A 228 8.06 2.27 0.81
N PHE A 229 7.70 2.08 2.07
CA PHE A 229 8.65 1.86 3.17
C PHE A 229 9.26 0.45 3.11
N ALA A 230 10.51 0.32 3.59
CA ALA A 230 11.31 -0.91 3.48
C ALA A 230 10.66 -2.12 4.19
N ASN A 231 9.92 -1.89 5.27
CA ASN A 231 9.39 -2.95 6.13
C ASN A 231 8.53 -4.00 5.40
N ILE A 232 7.72 -3.62 4.42
CA ILE A 232 6.91 -4.58 3.65
C ILE A 232 7.77 -5.41 2.69
N TYR A 233 8.82 -4.82 2.12
CA TYR A 233 9.79 -5.52 1.28
C TYR A 233 10.67 -6.45 2.10
N ASP A 234 11.07 -6.05 3.30
CA ASP A 234 11.82 -6.91 4.24
C ASP A 234 11.01 -8.15 4.60
N LEU A 235 9.70 -8.00 4.86
CA LEU A 235 8.80 -9.12 5.08
C LEU A 235 8.68 -10.01 3.83
N ALA A 236 8.64 -9.42 2.63
CA ALA A 236 8.62 -10.16 1.38
C ALA A 236 9.92 -10.98 1.21
N PHE A 237 11.08 -10.36 1.41
CA PHE A 237 12.37 -11.03 1.31
C PHE A 237 12.54 -12.11 2.38
N GLN A 238 12.06 -11.88 3.59
CA GLN A 238 12.04 -12.91 4.64
C GLN A 238 11.27 -14.16 4.19
N ARG A 239 10.10 -13.99 3.56
CA ARG A 239 9.31 -15.11 3.03
C ARG A 239 9.95 -15.79 1.82
N LEU A 240 10.63 -15.01 1.00
CA LEU A 240 11.35 -15.49 -0.19
C LEU A 240 12.63 -16.25 0.18
N GLY A 241 13.26 -15.92 1.30
CA GLY A 241 14.55 -16.47 1.67
C GLY A 241 15.70 -15.92 0.81
N HIS A 242 16.72 -16.74 0.57
CA HIS A 242 17.84 -16.31 -0.24
C HIS A 242 17.45 -16.20 -1.72
N ILE A 243 17.52 -15.00 -2.26
CA ILE A 243 17.20 -14.68 -3.67
C ILE A 243 18.17 -13.64 -4.22
N ASP A 244 18.37 -13.66 -5.51
CA ASP A 244 19.04 -12.58 -6.23
C ASP A 244 18.03 -11.42 -6.46
N ARG A 245 18.29 -10.28 -5.83
CA ARG A 245 17.40 -9.11 -5.93
C ARG A 245 17.32 -8.53 -7.35
N SER A 246 18.36 -8.71 -8.18
CA SER A 246 18.35 -8.31 -9.58
C SER A 246 17.38 -9.14 -10.44
N ARG A 247 16.87 -10.25 -9.89
CA ARG A 247 15.87 -11.12 -10.52
C ARG A 247 14.46 -10.94 -9.93
N VAL A 248 14.24 -9.87 -9.17
CA VAL A 248 12.94 -9.54 -8.53
C VAL A 248 12.35 -8.31 -9.20
N LEU A 249 11.10 -8.42 -9.65
CA LEU A 249 10.32 -7.32 -10.23
C LEU A 249 9.16 -6.96 -9.32
N MET A 250 9.06 -5.69 -8.93
CA MET A 250 7.84 -5.10 -8.37
C MET A 250 6.97 -4.58 -9.51
N VAL A 251 5.72 -5.00 -9.57
CA VAL A 251 4.72 -4.55 -10.54
C VAL A 251 3.63 -3.78 -9.81
N GLY A 252 3.43 -2.53 -10.17
CA GLY A 252 2.44 -1.67 -9.53
C GLY A 252 1.92 -0.58 -10.46
N ASP A 253 0.94 0.17 -9.99
CA ASP A 253 0.31 1.26 -10.73
C ASP A 253 0.65 2.66 -10.20
N SER A 254 1.45 2.75 -9.13
CA SER A 254 1.76 4.02 -8.44
C SER A 254 3.26 4.30 -8.39
N LEU A 255 3.64 5.51 -8.81
CA LEU A 255 5.03 5.97 -8.71
C LEU A 255 5.50 6.09 -7.26
N HIS A 256 4.67 6.67 -6.38
CA HIS A 256 5.05 7.04 -5.01
C HIS A 256 4.99 5.87 -4.02
N THR A 257 4.35 4.78 -4.35
CA THR A 257 4.27 3.58 -3.51
C THR A 257 5.06 2.43 -4.10
N ASP A 258 4.68 1.93 -5.27
CA ASP A 258 5.26 0.74 -5.87
C ASP A 258 6.67 0.99 -6.42
N ILE A 259 6.79 1.99 -7.29
CA ILE A 259 8.05 2.25 -7.99
C ILE A 259 9.09 2.83 -7.04
N LEU A 260 8.70 3.80 -6.22
CA LEU A 260 9.57 4.37 -5.20
C LEU A 260 10.02 3.31 -4.19
N GLY A 261 9.09 2.47 -3.74
CA GLY A 261 9.39 1.40 -2.80
C GLY A 261 10.33 0.35 -3.39
N ALA A 262 10.13 -0.06 -4.64
CA ALA A 262 11.03 -0.96 -5.36
C ALA A 262 12.44 -0.36 -5.49
N SER A 263 12.52 0.90 -5.91
CA SER A 263 13.77 1.65 -5.99
C SER A 263 14.51 1.67 -4.65
N SER A 264 13.80 2.00 -3.56
CA SER A 264 14.36 2.00 -2.20
C SER A 264 14.81 0.60 -1.76
N ALA A 265 14.05 -0.45 -2.08
CA ALA A 265 14.38 -1.84 -1.77
C ALA A 265 15.50 -2.43 -2.64
N GLY A 266 15.89 -1.74 -3.72
CA GLY A 266 16.95 -2.19 -4.63
C GLY A 266 16.56 -3.34 -5.53
N ILE A 267 15.35 -3.33 -6.03
CA ILE A 267 14.81 -4.26 -7.01
C ILE A 267 14.27 -3.49 -8.21
N ASP A 268 14.10 -4.18 -9.32
CA ASP A 268 13.51 -3.61 -10.52
C ASP A 268 12.00 -3.38 -10.37
N SER A 269 11.47 -2.45 -11.17
CA SER A 269 10.06 -2.07 -11.12
C SER A 269 9.42 -1.93 -12.49
N ALA A 270 8.14 -2.30 -12.57
CA ALA A 270 7.28 -2.14 -13.73
C ALA A 270 6.03 -1.34 -13.36
N LEU A 271 5.85 -0.19 -13.99
CA LEU A 271 4.68 0.66 -13.83
C LEU A 271 3.60 0.25 -14.83
N ILE A 272 2.44 -0.16 -14.34
CA ILE A 272 1.26 -0.42 -15.18
C ILE A 272 0.62 0.92 -15.56
N SER A 273 0.50 1.18 -16.85
CA SER A 273 -0.02 2.44 -17.39
C SER A 273 -1.46 2.37 -17.90
N GLY A 274 -1.95 1.17 -18.26
CA GLY A 274 -3.29 0.99 -18.82
C GLY A 274 -4.39 0.83 -17.79
N TYR A 275 -4.05 0.61 -16.52
CA TYR A 275 -4.97 0.40 -15.42
C TYR A 275 -4.53 1.17 -14.17
N GLY A 276 -5.44 1.31 -13.20
CA GLY A 276 -5.14 1.90 -11.91
C GLY A 276 -4.89 3.41 -11.97
N PHE A 277 -3.87 3.88 -11.24
CA PHE A 277 -3.62 5.30 -10.99
C PHE A 277 -3.40 6.12 -12.28
N PHE A 278 -2.70 5.56 -13.25
CA PHE A 278 -2.32 6.27 -14.47
C PHE A 278 -3.20 5.93 -15.69
N ALA A 279 -4.27 5.19 -15.54
CA ALA A 279 -5.18 4.87 -16.64
C ALA A 279 -5.70 6.15 -17.33
N GLY A 280 -5.32 6.34 -18.59
CA GLY A 280 -5.70 7.53 -19.36
C GLY A 280 -4.92 8.81 -19.06
N HIS A 281 -3.83 8.74 -18.28
CA HIS A 281 -2.98 9.89 -17.91
C HIS A 281 -1.61 9.82 -18.59
N ASP A 282 -0.94 10.98 -18.65
CA ASP A 282 0.41 11.11 -19.21
C ASP A 282 1.45 10.61 -18.19
N VAL A 283 1.84 9.35 -18.35
CA VAL A 283 2.83 8.67 -17.49
C VAL A 283 4.21 9.30 -17.61
N GLU A 284 4.62 9.74 -18.82
CA GLU A 284 5.93 10.34 -19.05
C GLU A 284 6.07 11.66 -18.29
N ALA A 285 5.06 12.52 -18.40
CA ALA A 285 5.03 13.78 -17.66
C ALA A 285 5.07 13.54 -16.13
N ALA A 286 4.36 12.52 -15.63
CA ALA A 286 4.35 12.17 -14.22
C ALA A 286 5.72 11.66 -13.74
N ILE A 287 6.36 10.75 -14.47
CA ILE A 287 7.71 10.25 -14.18
C ILE A 287 8.71 11.42 -14.11
N LYS A 288 8.67 12.30 -15.11
CA LYS A 288 9.56 13.47 -15.17
C LYS A 288 9.33 14.43 -14.00
N LYS A 289 8.07 14.66 -13.62
CA LYS A 289 7.72 15.57 -12.52
C LYS A 289 8.13 14.99 -11.15
N ALA A 290 7.86 13.71 -10.90
CA ALA A 290 8.19 13.05 -9.65
C ALA A 290 9.69 12.72 -9.50
N GLY A 291 10.41 12.59 -10.61
CA GLY A 291 11.79 12.08 -10.60
C GLY A 291 11.88 10.62 -10.12
N ILE A 292 10.77 9.88 -10.14
CA ILE A 292 10.68 8.47 -9.77
C ILE A 292 10.58 7.68 -11.07
N VAL A 293 11.64 6.97 -11.43
CA VAL A 293 11.75 6.30 -12.73
C VAL A 293 11.63 4.79 -12.57
N PRO A 294 10.61 4.15 -13.20
CA PRO A 294 10.54 2.69 -13.26
C PRO A 294 11.58 2.13 -14.22
N ASN A 295 11.89 0.82 -14.12
CA ASN A 295 12.69 0.13 -15.14
C ASN A 295 11.85 -0.15 -16.40
N PHE A 296 10.55 -0.38 -16.20
CA PHE A 296 9.61 -0.67 -17.30
C PHE A 296 8.31 0.12 -17.14
N VAL A 297 7.76 0.56 -18.26
CA VAL A 297 6.36 1.00 -18.36
C VAL A 297 5.62 -0.06 -19.19
N VAL A 298 4.61 -0.65 -18.59
CA VAL A 298 3.88 -1.80 -19.11
C VAL A 298 2.45 -1.41 -19.37
N GLY A 299 1.93 -1.66 -20.57
CA GLY A 299 0.56 -1.30 -20.93
C GLY A 299 -0.48 -2.06 -20.11
N ARG A 300 -0.27 -3.35 -19.86
CA ARG A 300 -1.18 -4.22 -19.10
C ARG A 300 -0.42 -5.34 -18.38
N PRO A 301 -0.94 -5.79 -17.21
CA PRO A 301 -0.36 -6.90 -16.48
C PRO A 301 -0.29 -8.20 -17.25
#